data_f5d42f5f636b1fb4beeebb4dcb545a3b
#
_entry.id   f5d42f5f636b1fb4beeebb4dcb545a3b
#
_cell.length_a   1.000
_cell.length_b   1.000
_cell.length_c   1.000
_cell.angle_alpha   90.00
_cell.angle_beta   90.00
_cell.angle_gamma   90.00
#
_symmetry.space_group_name_H-M   'P 1'
#
loop_
_entity.id
_entity.type
_entity.pdbx_description
1 polymer ?
#
loop_
_entity_poly.entity_id
_entity_poly.type
_entity_poly.pdbx_seq_one_letter_code
_entity_poly.pdbx_strand_id
1 'polypeptide(L)'
;MYKAIVNVTLRKSILDPKGKAAHHALKNLGLTDVRDVRIGKLIELDINASSESDAKKVAESACKQLLANEVMEDFSIEITNKN
;
A
#
# COMPACT_ATOMS: atom_id res chain seq x y z
N MET A 1 -16.95 -10.88 -10.01
CA MET A 1 -15.75 -10.94 -9.16
C MET A 1 -14.84 -9.74 -9.43
N TYR A 2 -14.37 -9.13 -8.39
CA TYR A 2 -13.49 -7.95 -8.51
C TYR A 2 -12.18 -8.21 -7.80
N LYS A 3 -11.13 -7.56 -8.28
CA LYS A 3 -9.83 -7.57 -7.63
C LYS A 3 -9.55 -6.18 -7.10
N ALA A 4 -9.22 -6.09 -5.83
CA ALA A 4 -8.74 -4.86 -5.23
C ALA A 4 -7.24 -4.94 -5.02
N ILE A 5 -6.52 -3.92 -5.49
CA ILE A 5 -5.10 -3.78 -5.23
C ILE A 5 -4.96 -2.65 -4.23
N VAL A 6 -4.46 -2.97 -3.06
CA VAL A 6 -4.33 -2.03 -1.95
C VAL A 6 -2.84 -1.77 -1.72
N ASN A 7 -2.46 -0.50 -1.80
CA ASN A 7 -1.10 -0.08 -1.46
C ASN A 7 -1.15 0.60 -0.10
N VAL A 8 -0.36 0.10 0.84
CA VAL A 8 -0.27 0.63 2.20
C VAL A 8 1.14 1.14 2.45
N THR A 9 1.26 2.40 2.81
CA THR A 9 2.56 3.02 3.07
C THR A 9 2.49 3.82 4.38
N LEU A 10 3.63 3.94 5.05
CA LEU A 10 3.73 4.83 6.20
C LEU A 10 3.52 6.28 5.74
N ARG A 11 2.86 7.08 6.56
CA ARG A 11 2.69 8.51 6.28
C ARG A 11 4.06 9.16 6.16
N LYS A 12 4.15 10.17 5.31
CA LYS A 12 5.43 10.85 5.04
C LYS A 12 6.08 11.41 6.29
N SER A 13 5.29 11.81 7.27
CA SER A 13 5.78 12.34 8.53
C SER A 13 6.33 11.27 9.47
N ILE A 14 6.08 9.99 9.18
CA ILE A 14 6.52 8.88 10.00
C ILE A 14 7.82 8.32 9.43
N LEU A 15 8.81 8.10 10.31
CA LEU A 15 10.06 7.49 9.92
C LEU A 15 9.84 6.07 9.43
N ASP A 16 10.44 5.74 8.29
CA ASP A 16 10.43 4.38 7.73
C ASP A 16 11.81 3.75 7.91
N PRO A 17 12.02 2.93 8.96
CA PRO A 17 13.34 2.34 9.21
C PRO A 17 13.81 1.42 8.10
N LYS A 18 12.88 0.67 7.47
CA LYS A 18 13.21 -0.22 6.36
C LYS A 18 13.63 0.57 5.13
N GLY A 19 12.89 1.62 4.83
CA GLY A 19 13.22 2.50 3.70
C GLY A 19 14.55 3.19 3.90
N LYS A 20 14.82 3.64 5.11
CA LYS A 20 16.08 4.30 5.44
C LYS A 20 17.25 3.34 5.32
N ALA A 21 17.12 2.11 5.79
CA ALA A 21 18.15 1.08 5.66
C ALA A 21 18.41 0.75 4.19
N ALA A 22 17.36 0.60 3.39
CA ALA A 22 17.49 0.36 1.97
C ALA A 22 18.18 1.52 1.26
N HIS A 23 17.84 2.74 1.62
CA HIS A 23 18.46 3.93 1.05
C HIS A 23 19.97 3.95 1.33
N HIS A 24 20.36 3.65 2.56
CA HIS A 24 21.77 3.58 2.95
C HIS A 24 22.51 2.51 2.16
N ALA A 25 21.91 1.33 2.00
CA ALA A 25 22.51 0.24 1.22
C ALA A 25 22.68 0.63 -0.25
N LEU A 26 21.71 1.32 -0.83
CA LEU A 26 21.80 1.77 -2.22
C LEU A 26 22.92 2.78 -2.40
N LYS A 27 23.12 3.66 -1.45
CA LYS A 27 24.26 4.61 -1.48
C LYS A 27 25.58 3.86 -1.47
N ASN A 28 25.70 2.82 -0.65
CA ASN A 28 26.92 2.01 -0.58
C ASN A 28 27.20 1.26 -1.89
N LEU A 29 26.14 1.01 -2.68
CA LEU A 29 26.27 0.41 -4.00
C LEU A 29 26.59 1.42 -5.11
N GLY A 30 26.74 2.68 -4.76
CA GLY A 30 27.05 3.74 -5.72
C GLY A 30 25.83 4.38 -6.36
N LEU A 31 24.63 4.04 -5.92
CA LEU A 31 23.38 4.57 -6.49
C LEU A 31 22.97 5.85 -5.77
N THR A 32 23.81 6.88 -5.91
CA THR A 32 23.65 8.13 -5.17
C THR A 32 22.52 9.02 -5.69
N ASP A 33 21.98 8.72 -6.87
CA ASP A 33 20.83 9.45 -7.42
C ASP A 33 19.51 9.12 -6.74
N VAL A 34 19.48 8.04 -5.97
CA VAL A 34 18.29 7.68 -5.19
C VAL A 34 18.24 8.60 -3.96
N ARG A 35 17.26 9.51 -3.96
CA ARG A 35 17.14 10.53 -2.92
C ARG A 35 16.39 10.08 -1.68
N ASP A 36 15.49 9.14 -1.84
CA ASP A 36 14.67 8.65 -0.74
C ASP A 36 14.15 7.26 -1.08
N VAL A 37 13.84 6.48 -0.06
CA VAL A 37 13.24 5.15 -0.22
C VAL A 37 12.15 4.99 0.82
N ARG A 38 10.94 4.63 0.36
CA ARG A 38 9.81 4.33 1.24
C ARG A 38 9.35 2.92 0.90
N ILE A 39 9.24 2.07 1.90
CA ILE A 39 8.82 0.68 1.71
C ILE A 39 7.43 0.50 2.29
N GLY A 40 6.52 -0.01 1.48
CA GLY A 40 5.15 -0.28 1.89
C GLY A 40 4.76 -1.71 1.59
N LYS A 41 3.45 -1.96 1.65
CA LYS A 41 2.86 -3.27 1.35
C LYS A 41 1.93 -3.16 0.17
N LEU A 42 1.89 -4.20 -0.63
CA LEU A 42 0.87 -4.36 -1.66
C LEU A 42 0.01 -5.56 -1.25
N ILE A 43 -1.31 -5.33 -1.17
CA ILE A 43 -2.26 -6.37 -0.76
C ILE A 43 -3.24 -6.57 -1.91
N GLU A 44 -3.47 -7.81 -2.28
CA GLU A 44 -4.44 -8.16 -3.31
C GLU A 44 -5.63 -8.85 -2.67
N LEU A 45 -6.84 -8.37 -2.99
CA LEU A 45 -8.07 -8.94 -2.48
C LEU A 45 -8.94 -9.38 -3.64
N ASP A 46 -9.45 -10.60 -3.59
CA ASP A 46 -10.50 -11.05 -4.51
C ASP A 46 -11.83 -10.88 -3.79
N ILE A 47 -12.72 -10.08 -4.38
CA ILE A 47 -13.95 -9.66 -3.73
C ILE A 47 -15.14 -10.08 -4.57
N ASN A 48 -16.05 -10.83 -3.95
CA ASN A 48 -17.34 -11.17 -4.55
C ASN A 48 -18.31 -10.03 -4.26
N ALA A 49 -18.55 -9.20 -5.26
CA ALA A 49 -19.45 -8.07 -5.14
C ALA A 49 -20.26 -7.91 -6.43
N SER A 50 -21.38 -7.23 -6.34
CA SER A 50 -22.27 -7.04 -7.49
C SER A 50 -21.86 -5.85 -8.36
N SER A 51 -21.04 -4.94 -7.83
CA SER A 51 -20.60 -3.76 -8.57
C SER A 51 -19.22 -3.33 -8.10
N GLU A 52 -18.56 -2.51 -8.92
CA GLU A 52 -17.27 -1.93 -8.58
C GLU A 52 -17.38 -1.07 -7.31
N SER A 53 -18.47 -0.31 -7.20
CA SER A 53 -18.72 0.52 -6.04
C SER A 53 -18.82 -0.32 -4.75
N ASP A 54 -19.52 -1.45 -4.80
CA ASP A 54 -19.63 -2.33 -3.66
C ASP A 54 -18.28 -2.98 -3.31
N ALA A 55 -17.52 -3.38 -4.34
CA ALA A 55 -16.19 -3.94 -4.14
C ALA A 55 -15.28 -2.93 -3.44
N LYS A 56 -15.34 -1.67 -3.85
CA LYS A 56 -14.56 -0.62 -3.23
C LYS A 56 -14.91 -0.42 -1.76
N LYS A 57 -16.21 -0.45 -1.44
CA LYS A 57 -16.65 -0.34 -0.04
C LYS A 57 -16.13 -1.47 0.83
N VAL A 58 -16.13 -2.68 0.31
CA VAL A 58 -15.59 -3.83 1.02
C VAL A 58 -14.09 -3.67 1.25
N ALA A 59 -13.37 -3.26 0.22
CA ALA A 59 -11.92 -3.04 0.32
C ALA A 59 -11.59 -1.94 1.33
N GLU A 60 -12.32 -0.82 1.32
CA GLU A 60 -12.13 0.26 2.28
C GLU A 60 -12.38 -0.21 3.71
N SER A 61 -13.44 -0.97 3.91
CA SER A 61 -13.75 -1.52 5.23
C SER A 61 -12.65 -2.45 5.72
N ALA A 62 -12.15 -3.31 4.84
CA ALA A 62 -11.04 -4.22 5.18
C ALA A 62 -9.78 -3.44 5.59
N CYS A 63 -9.46 -2.38 4.87
CA CYS A 63 -8.32 -1.54 5.19
C CYS A 63 -8.47 -0.87 6.55
N LYS A 64 -9.62 -0.28 6.81
CA LYS A 64 -9.88 0.44 8.06
C LYS A 64 -9.92 -0.49 9.26
N GLN A 65 -10.43 -1.71 9.09
CA GLN A 65 -10.58 -2.64 10.20
C GLN A 65 -9.34 -3.48 10.47
N LEU A 66 -8.51 -3.74 9.46
CA LEU A 66 -7.43 -4.71 9.62
C LEU A 66 -6.15 -4.37 8.84
N LEU A 67 -6.28 -4.04 7.56
CA LEU A 67 -5.13 -4.07 6.66
C LEU A 67 -4.18 -2.90 6.80
N ALA A 68 -4.67 -1.75 7.28
CA ALA A 68 -3.87 -0.55 7.46
C ALA A 68 -4.02 -0.01 8.87
N ASN A 69 -2.94 0.54 9.40
CA ASN A 69 -2.97 1.24 10.68
C ASN A 69 -3.25 2.72 10.41
N GLU A 70 -4.48 3.16 10.68
CA GLU A 70 -4.92 4.53 10.34
C GLU A 70 -4.11 5.63 11.01
N VAL A 71 -3.46 5.32 12.12
CA VAL A 71 -2.63 6.31 12.83
C VAL A 71 -1.33 6.57 12.10
N MET A 72 -0.71 5.52 11.54
CA MET A 72 0.63 5.58 10.99
C MET A 72 0.70 5.41 9.48
N GLU A 73 -0.34 4.87 8.86
CA GLU A 73 -0.31 4.47 7.46
C GLU A 73 -1.40 5.13 6.63
N ASP A 74 -1.06 5.37 5.37
CA ASP A 74 -2.03 5.74 4.35
C ASP A 74 -2.24 4.55 3.44
N PHE A 75 -3.40 4.48 2.79
CA PHE A 75 -3.67 3.43 1.82
C PHE A 75 -4.36 3.99 0.59
N SER A 76 -4.16 3.32 -0.54
CA SER A 76 -4.89 3.59 -1.77
C SER A 76 -5.45 2.28 -2.32
N ILE A 77 -6.59 2.35 -2.98
CA ILE A 77 -7.30 1.19 -3.49
C ILE A 77 -7.55 1.36 -4.98
N GLU A 78 -7.23 0.33 -5.74
CA GLU A 78 -7.53 0.25 -7.16
C GLU A 78 -8.40 -0.97 -7.39
N ILE A 79 -9.54 -0.81 -8.05
CA ILE A 79 -10.50 -1.88 -8.30
C ILE A 79 -10.48 -2.24 -9.79
N THR A 80 -10.37 -3.53 -10.10
CA THR A 80 -10.52 -4.02 -11.46
C THR A 80 -11.56 -5.13 -11.49
N ASN A 81 -12.32 -5.18 -12.60
CA ASN A 81 -13.29 -6.25 -12.80
C ASN A 81 -12.55 -7.49 -13.29
N LYS A 82 -12.78 -8.59 -12.59
CA LYS A 82 -12.11 -9.85 -12.85
C LYS A 82 -13.13 -10.83 -13.41
N ASN A 83 -13.34 -10.76 -14.69
CA ASN A 83 -14.25 -11.68 -15.39
C ASN A 83 -13.51 -12.91 -15.88
#